data_b70e50c128c09201a6a4084d25b51881
#
_entry.id   b70e50c128c09201a6a4084d25b51881
#
_cell.length_a   1.000
_cell.length_b   1.000
_cell.length_c   1.000
_cell.angle_alpha   90.00
_cell.angle_beta   90.00
_cell.angle_gamma   90.00
#
_symmetry.space_group_name_H-M   'P 1'
#
loop_
_entity.id
_entity.type
_entity.pdbx_description
1 polymer ?
#
loop_
_entity_poly.entity_id
_entity_poly.type
_entity_poly.pdbx_seq_one_letter_code
_entity_poly.pdbx_strand_id
1 'polypeptide(L)'
;MSDDTRDDQKPFGTYAPNALQRAVIAAAHGSGLKRGAFRPWLSRLVHLCGSGPIDATYQGASFRLHHLASGTERGALFNPDYNLPELDFLREHAPKGGTFVDVGANVGTYAVALAKHVGERGRVIAIEPHPVSNARLAFNAAASKLTNLMLVKAAAGDTEGELMIETDGDNLGASHISETGGIKVPAHRLLTILRDAGVTHVDALKIDVEGYEDRVLTPFFREAPESLWPRAVAIEHLEHNAWLHDCIKDMTGLGYGIAGKTRSNTLLVRK
;
A
#
# COMPACT_ATOMS: atom_id res chain seq x y z
N MET A 1 -15.59 8.46 -16.96
CA MET A 1 -15.04 7.15 -16.52
C MET A 1 -13.91 6.85 -17.47
N SER A 2 -12.68 6.86 -17.00
CA SER A 2 -11.51 6.47 -17.80
C SER A 2 -11.62 4.99 -18.20
N ASP A 3 -11.00 4.58 -19.29
CA ASP A 3 -10.97 3.17 -19.77
C ASP A 3 -10.47 2.20 -18.70
N ASP A 4 -9.67 2.66 -17.78
CA ASP A 4 -9.07 1.95 -16.65
C ASP A 4 -10.07 1.30 -15.68
N THR A 5 -11.25 1.93 -15.45
CA THR A 5 -12.25 1.38 -14.53
C THR A 5 -13.14 0.30 -15.17
N ARG A 6 -13.17 0.20 -16.49
CA ARG A 6 -13.92 -0.85 -17.21
C ARG A 6 -13.25 -2.22 -17.10
N ASP A 7 -11.95 -2.25 -17.01
CA ASP A 7 -11.20 -3.50 -16.93
C ASP A 7 -11.46 -4.22 -15.60
N ASP A 8 -11.63 -3.48 -14.50
CA ASP A 8 -11.91 -4.06 -13.17
C ASP A 8 -13.35 -4.57 -13.01
N GLN A 9 -14.22 -4.35 -14.01
CA GLN A 9 -15.57 -4.97 -14.06
C GLN A 9 -15.52 -6.41 -14.58
N LYS A 10 -14.44 -6.82 -15.26
CA LYS A 10 -14.31 -8.18 -15.80
C LYS A 10 -13.79 -9.14 -14.72
N PRO A 11 -14.22 -10.41 -14.70
CA PRO A 11 -13.74 -11.39 -13.73
C PRO A 11 -12.21 -11.51 -13.72
N PHE A 12 -11.63 -11.82 -12.55
CA PHE A 12 -10.22 -12.20 -12.46
C PHE A 12 -9.93 -13.42 -13.32
N GLY A 13 -8.83 -13.43 -14.04
CA GLY A 13 -8.46 -14.42 -15.04
C GLY A 13 -8.74 -13.97 -16.48
N THR A 14 -9.55 -12.94 -16.69
CA THR A 14 -9.81 -12.37 -18.04
C THR A 14 -8.52 -11.88 -18.70
N TYR A 15 -7.60 -11.34 -17.91
CA TYR A 15 -6.32 -10.82 -18.35
C TYR A 15 -5.15 -11.73 -17.94
N ALA A 16 -5.39 -13.04 -17.91
CA ALA A 16 -4.31 -14.00 -17.72
C ALA A 16 -3.23 -13.82 -18.81
N PRO A 17 -1.95 -13.72 -18.45
CA PRO A 17 -0.90 -13.45 -19.43
C PRO A 17 -0.80 -14.58 -20.46
N ASN A 18 -0.71 -14.23 -21.73
CA ASN A 18 -0.47 -15.19 -22.82
C ASN A 18 0.97 -15.74 -22.77
N ALA A 19 1.32 -16.65 -23.68
CA ALA A 19 2.62 -17.34 -23.66
C ALA A 19 3.81 -16.35 -23.81
N LEU A 20 3.69 -15.34 -24.67
CA LEU A 20 4.74 -14.33 -24.87
C LEU A 20 4.89 -13.41 -23.66
N GLN A 21 3.77 -12.94 -23.11
CA GLN A 21 3.77 -12.13 -21.88
C GLN A 21 4.40 -12.90 -20.71
N ARG A 22 4.03 -14.20 -20.54
CA ARG A 22 4.66 -15.04 -19.51
C ARG A 22 6.17 -15.18 -19.71
N ALA A 23 6.63 -15.34 -20.94
CA ALA A 23 8.06 -15.45 -21.23
C ALA A 23 8.82 -14.16 -20.85
N VAL A 24 8.26 -12.98 -21.18
CA VAL A 24 8.87 -11.68 -20.81
C VAL A 24 8.90 -11.50 -19.29
N ILE A 25 7.80 -11.81 -18.60
CA ILE A 25 7.71 -11.69 -17.13
C ILE A 25 8.70 -12.64 -16.46
N ALA A 26 8.76 -13.90 -16.89
CA ALA A 26 9.69 -14.91 -16.37
C ALA A 26 11.16 -14.53 -16.58
N ALA A 27 11.49 -13.98 -17.77
CA ALA A 27 12.83 -13.46 -18.06
C ALA A 27 13.21 -12.29 -17.12
N ALA A 28 12.25 -11.41 -16.80
CA ALA A 28 12.48 -10.35 -15.85
C ALA A 28 12.76 -10.89 -14.44
N HIS A 29 11.94 -11.84 -13.96
CA HIS A 29 12.08 -12.46 -12.64
C HIS A 29 13.45 -13.11 -12.43
N GLY A 30 13.95 -13.82 -13.44
CA GLY A 30 15.21 -14.57 -13.38
C GLY A 30 16.48 -13.74 -13.65
N SER A 31 16.37 -12.43 -13.86
CA SER A 31 17.50 -11.61 -14.31
C SER A 31 17.59 -10.25 -13.62
N GLY A 32 18.65 -9.48 -13.94
CA GLY A 32 18.80 -8.09 -13.51
C GLY A 32 17.75 -7.12 -14.10
N LEU A 33 16.91 -7.56 -15.05
CA LEU A 33 15.83 -6.76 -15.64
C LEU A 33 14.70 -6.45 -14.65
N LYS A 34 14.59 -7.20 -13.54
CA LYS A 34 13.66 -6.88 -12.44
C LYS A 34 13.93 -5.53 -11.77
N ARG A 35 15.09 -4.90 -12.01
CA ARG A 35 15.45 -3.58 -11.48
C ARG A 35 14.54 -2.48 -12.02
N GLY A 36 14.29 -1.45 -11.19
CA GLY A 36 13.33 -0.38 -11.46
C GLY A 36 13.50 0.32 -12.81
N ALA A 37 14.73 0.58 -13.23
CA ALA A 37 15.05 1.27 -14.49
C ALA A 37 14.54 0.54 -15.75
N PHE A 38 14.45 -0.79 -15.74
CA PHE A 38 14.01 -1.59 -16.88
C PHE A 38 12.50 -1.83 -16.93
N ARG A 39 11.79 -1.67 -15.83
CA ARG A 39 10.36 -1.98 -15.72
C ARG A 39 9.46 -1.22 -16.69
N PRO A 40 9.66 0.10 -16.97
CA PRO A 40 8.85 0.81 -17.98
C PRO A 40 8.99 0.22 -19.38
N TRP A 41 10.19 -0.20 -19.76
CA TRP A 41 10.44 -0.86 -21.04
C TRP A 41 9.79 -2.25 -21.09
N LEU A 42 9.92 -3.04 -20.04
CA LEU A 42 9.26 -4.35 -19.92
C LEU A 42 7.74 -4.23 -19.99
N SER A 43 7.15 -3.20 -19.36
CA SER A 43 5.71 -2.93 -19.47
C SER A 43 5.26 -2.69 -20.89
N ARG A 44 6.02 -1.90 -21.66
CA ARG A 44 5.72 -1.65 -23.09
C ARG A 44 5.83 -2.94 -23.90
N LEU A 45 6.84 -3.76 -23.63
CA LEU A 45 7.02 -5.03 -24.33
C LEU A 45 5.87 -6.01 -24.00
N VAL A 46 5.46 -6.13 -22.74
CA VAL A 46 4.31 -6.96 -22.33
C VAL A 46 3.03 -6.46 -23.00
N HIS A 47 2.84 -5.14 -23.09
CA HIS A 47 1.68 -4.54 -23.76
C HIS A 47 1.66 -4.80 -25.27
N LEU A 48 2.81 -4.80 -25.93
CA LEU A 48 2.92 -5.18 -27.36
C LEU A 48 2.57 -6.65 -27.61
N CYS A 49 2.79 -7.51 -26.63
CA CYS A 49 2.42 -8.93 -26.70
C CYS A 49 0.93 -9.20 -26.41
N GLY A 50 0.22 -8.22 -25.84
CA GLY A 50 -1.22 -8.31 -25.49
C GLY A 50 -1.64 -7.09 -24.69
N SER A 51 -2.78 -6.47 -25.07
CA SER A 51 -3.29 -5.24 -24.45
C SER A 51 -3.98 -5.49 -23.09
N GLY A 52 -4.09 -4.44 -22.29
CA GLY A 52 -4.79 -4.42 -21.00
C GLY A 52 -3.86 -4.67 -19.81
N PRO A 53 -4.46 -4.75 -18.61
CA PRO A 53 -3.74 -5.13 -17.38
C PRO A 53 -3.31 -6.60 -17.41
N ILE A 54 -2.61 -7.05 -16.40
CA ILE A 54 -2.22 -8.46 -16.23
C ILE A 54 -2.80 -9.01 -14.93
N ASP A 55 -3.54 -10.11 -15.03
CA ASP A 55 -3.96 -10.90 -13.88
C ASP A 55 -2.80 -11.82 -13.46
N ALA A 56 -2.22 -11.59 -12.29
CA ALA A 56 -1.04 -12.28 -11.81
C ALA A 56 -1.15 -12.62 -10.31
N THR A 57 -0.26 -13.48 -9.85
CA THR A 57 -0.08 -13.76 -8.42
C THR A 57 1.13 -12.97 -7.91
N TYR A 58 0.93 -12.21 -6.84
CA TYR A 58 1.99 -11.52 -6.12
C TYR A 58 1.87 -11.84 -4.63
N GLN A 59 2.97 -12.25 -3.99
CA GLN A 59 3.00 -12.63 -2.56
C GLN A 59 1.90 -13.63 -2.14
N GLY A 60 1.55 -14.53 -3.06
CA GLY A 60 0.54 -15.55 -2.85
C GLY A 60 -0.92 -15.08 -2.97
N ALA A 61 -1.16 -13.84 -3.36
CA ALA A 61 -2.48 -13.26 -3.57
C ALA A 61 -2.73 -12.92 -5.05
N SER A 62 -4.00 -12.79 -5.44
CA SER A 62 -4.42 -12.49 -6.81
C SER A 62 -4.52 -11.00 -7.04
N PHE A 63 -3.85 -10.49 -8.07
CA PHE A 63 -3.81 -9.08 -8.43
C PHE A 63 -4.11 -8.88 -9.92
N ARG A 64 -4.93 -7.89 -10.23
CA ARG A 64 -4.97 -7.26 -11.55
C ARG A 64 -4.03 -6.07 -11.54
N LEU A 65 -2.97 -6.14 -12.36
CA LEU A 65 -1.88 -5.17 -12.35
C LEU A 65 -1.93 -4.30 -13.61
N HIS A 66 -2.27 -3.03 -13.43
CA HIS A 66 -2.27 -1.99 -14.48
C HIS A 66 -0.86 -1.44 -14.68
N HIS A 67 0.03 -2.29 -15.16
CA HIS A 67 1.48 -2.08 -15.20
C HIS A 67 1.95 -0.90 -16.06
N LEU A 68 1.12 -0.34 -16.92
CA LEU A 68 1.45 0.89 -17.66
C LEU A 68 1.26 2.15 -16.80
N ALA A 69 0.26 2.17 -15.91
CA ALA A 69 -0.16 3.34 -15.18
C ALA A 69 0.52 3.51 -13.80
N SER A 70 1.15 2.47 -13.24
CA SER A 70 1.65 2.53 -11.87
C SER A 70 3.04 1.91 -11.70
N GLY A 71 3.92 2.62 -10.99
CA GLY A 71 5.24 2.13 -10.58
C GLY A 71 5.18 0.94 -9.63
N THR A 72 4.24 0.98 -8.70
CA THR A 72 3.97 -0.08 -7.72
C THR A 72 3.51 -1.36 -8.41
N GLU A 73 2.55 -1.27 -9.35
CA GLU A 73 2.03 -2.41 -10.09
C GLU A 73 3.09 -3.01 -11.04
N ARG A 74 3.94 -2.16 -11.65
CA ARG A 74 5.14 -2.63 -12.37
C ARG A 74 6.12 -3.38 -11.45
N GLY A 75 6.29 -2.86 -10.23
CA GLY A 75 7.09 -3.50 -9.20
C GLY A 75 6.60 -4.91 -8.91
N ALA A 76 5.33 -5.05 -8.57
CA ALA A 76 4.70 -6.31 -8.25
C ALA A 76 4.71 -7.32 -9.43
N LEU A 77 4.56 -6.82 -10.68
CA LEU A 77 4.56 -7.68 -11.87
C LEU A 77 5.95 -8.23 -12.21
N PHE A 78 6.98 -7.38 -12.19
CA PHE A 78 8.30 -7.72 -12.75
C PHE A 78 9.35 -8.08 -11.70
N ASN A 79 9.04 -7.93 -10.41
CA ASN A 79 9.96 -8.29 -9.33
C ASN A 79 9.24 -9.08 -8.24
N PRO A 80 9.44 -10.40 -8.14
CA PRO A 80 8.83 -11.22 -7.10
C PRO A 80 9.26 -10.81 -5.68
N ASP A 81 10.44 -10.14 -5.56
CA ASP A 81 10.98 -9.65 -4.29
C ASP A 81 10.61 -8.17 -4.03
N TYR A 82 9.66 -7.61 -4.79
CA TYR A 82 9.22 -6.22 -4.59
C TYR A 82 8.63 -6.06 -3.19
N ASN A 83 9.11 -5.07 -2.44
CA ASN A 83 8.73 -4.81 -1.05
C ASN A 83 8.94 -6.00 -0.08
N LEU A 84 9.72 -7.02 -0.47
CA LEU A 84 9.88 -8.23 0.34
C LEU A 84 10.50 -7.96 1.72
N PRO A 85 11.54 -7.12 1.88
CA PRO A 85 12.11 -6.84 3.19
C PRO A 85 11.09 -6.22 4.17
N GLU A 86 10.27 -5.28 3.70
CA GLU A 86 9.21 -4.67 4.50
C GLU A 86 8.09 -5.66 4.80
N LEU A 87 7.68 -6.44 3.81
CA LEU A 87 6.64 -7.47 3.98
C LEU A 87 7.07 -8.54 4.99
N ASP A 88 8.33 -8.99 4.94
CA ASP A 88 8.83 -10.00 5.87
C ASP A 88 8.92 -9.43 7.29
N PHE A 89 9.39 -8.19 7.44
CA PHE A 89 9.36 -7.49 8.72
C PHE A 89 7.94 -7.36 9.29
N LEU A 90 6.97 -6.94 8.46
CA LEU A 90 5.58 -6.79 8.88
C LEU A 90 4.93 -8.15 9.22
N ARG A 91 5.24 -9.21 8.47
CA ARG A 91 4.77 -10.58 8.75
C ARG A 91 5.31 -11.14 10.06
N GLU A 92 6.56 -10.85 10.37
CA GLU A 92 7.17 -11.25 11.64
C GLU A 92 6.42 -10.66 12.84
N HIS A 93 5.92 -9.43 12.71
CA HIS A 93 5.28 -8.69 13.79
C HIS A 93 3.75 -8.74 13.78
N ALA A 94 3.12 -9.09 12.65
CA ALA A 94 1.68 -9.33 12.55
C ALA A 94 1.40 -10.85 12.52
N PRO A 95 1.17 -11.50 13.66
CA PRO A 95 0.99 -12.95 13.74
C PRO A 95 -0.34 -13.39 13.09
N LYS A 96 -0.53 -14.71 12.94
CA LYS A 96 -1.84 -15.27 12.58
C LYS A 96 -2.90 -14.84 13.56
N GLY A 97 -4.00 -14.28 13.06
CA GLY A 97 -5.06 -13.69 13.90
C GLY A 97 -4.77 -12.25 14.35
N GLY A 98 -3.62 -11.67 13.97
CA GLY A 98 -3.22 -10.32 14.34
C GLY A 98 -3.91 -9.22 13.52
N THR A 99 -3.69 -7.97 13.93
CA THR A 99 -4.23 -6.76 13.32
C THR A 99 -3.14 -5.98 12.58
N PHE A 100 -3.33 -5.77 11.30
CA PHE A 100 -2.46 -4.95 10.46
C PHE A 100 -3.19 -3.71 9.94
N VAL A 101 -2.51 -2.57 9.94
CA VAL A 101 -3.01 -1.30 9.40
C VAL A 101 -2.11 -0.84 8.27
N ASP A 102 -2.71 -0.51 7.12
CA ASP A 102 -2.02 -0.02 5.92
C ASP A 102 -2.54 1.38 5.58
N VAL A 103 -1.73 2.39 5.83
CA VAL A 103 -2.07 3.81 5.59
C VAL A 103 -1.40 4.25 4.30
N GLY A 104 -2.20 4.62 3.29
CA GLY A 104 -1.75 4.77 1.92
C GLY A 104 -1.64 3.42 1.22
N ALA A 105 -2.71 2.61 1.32
CA ALA A 105 -2.67 1.22 0.88
C ALA A 105 -2.56 1.05 -0.65
N ASN A 106 -2.78 2.10 -1.43
CA ASN A 106 -2.72 2.09 -2.88
C ASN A 106 -3.54 0.93 -3.46
N VAL A 107 -3.01 0.14 -4.39
CA VAL A 107 -3.66 -1.05 -4.97
C VAL A 107 -3.60 -2.29 -4.08
N GLY A 108 -3.07 -2.18 -2.86
CA GLY A 108 -3.08 -3.19 -1.81
C GLY A 108 -1.89 -4.14 -1.79
N THR A 109 -0.73 -3.76 -2.31
CA THR A 109 0.45 -4.65 -2.32
C THR A 109 0.87 -5.12 -0.94
N TYR A 110 0.68 -4.29 0.10
CA TYR A 110 0.85 -4.71 1.50
C TYR A 110 -0.44 -5.25 2.10
N ALA A 111 -1.56 -4.49 2.02
CA ALA A 111 -2.83 -4.86 2.64
C ALA A 111 -3.31 -6.26 2.24
N VAL A 112 -3.34 -6.58 0.94
CA VAL A 112 -3.82 -7.87 0.43
C VAL A 112 -2.86 -9.01 0.81
N ALA A 113 -1.54 -8.79 0.73
CA ALA A 113 -0.54 -9.77 1.12
C ALA A 113 -0.58 -10.07 2.63
N LEU A 114 -0.72 -9.03 3.47
CA LEU A 114 -0.82 -9.17 4.94
C LEU A 114 -2.18 -9.77 5.34
N ALA A 115 -3.29 -9.44 4.67
CA ALA A 115 -4.59 -10.04 4.94
C ALA A 115 -4.56 -11.57 4.73
N LYS A 116 -3.88 -12.02 3.68
CA LYS A 116 -3.64 -13.44 3.44
C LYS A 116 -2.72 -14.07 4.50
N HIS A 117 -1.71 -13.31 4.94
CA HIS A 117 -0.78 -13.76 5.97
C HIS A 117 -1.47 -13.91 7.33
N VAL A 118 -2.17 -12.89 7.84
CA VAL A 118 -2.82 -12.97 9.16
C VAL A 118 -4.00 -13.95 9.19
N GLY A 119 -4.59 -14.26 8.03
CA GLY A 119 -5.64 -15.25 7.84
C GLY A 119 -7.00 -14.77 8.37
N GLU A 120 -8.03 -15.61 8.20
CA GLU A 120 -9.46 -15.25 8.44
C GLU A 120 -9.76 -14.74 9.86
N ARG A 121 -8.99 -15.16 10.85
CA ARG A 121 -9.13 -14.67 12.24
C ARG A 121 -8.40 -13.37 12.52
N GLY A 122 -7.51 -12.96 11.63
CA GLY A 122 -6.82 -11.67 11.67
C GLY A 122 -7.65 -10.58 11.03
N ARG A 123 -7.15 -9.37 11.12
CA ARG A 123 -7.82 -8.18 10.59
C ARG A 123 -6.86 -7.25 9.89
N VAL A 124 -7.27 -6.72 8.75
CA VAL A 124 -6.52 -5.68 8.03
C VAL A 124 -7.41 -4.47 7.82
N ILE A 125 -6.90 -3.29 8.17
CA ILE A 125 -7.51 -1.99 7.86
C ILE A 125 -6.65 -1.34 6.80
N ALA A 126 -7.20 -1.19 5.59
CA ALA A 126 -6.53 -0.56 4.46
C ALA A 126 -7.16 0.82 4.20
N ILE A 127 -6.36 1.86 4.30
CA ILE A 127 -6.79 3.26 4.17
C ILE A 127 -6.22 3.80 2.87
N GLU A 128 -7.11 4.13 1.92
CA GLU A 128 -6.72 4.61 0.59
C GLU A 128 -7.74 5.64 0.09
N PRO A 129 -7.34 6.92 -0.03
CA PRO A 129 -8.25 7.98 -0.44
C PRO A 129 -8.53 8.00 -1.95
N HIS A 130 -7.55 7.64 -2.80
CA HIS A 130 -7.68 7.83 -4.23
C HIS A 130 -8.70 6.86 -4.84
N PRO A 131 -9.76 7.35 -5.54
CA PRO A 131 -10.87 6.50 -5.99
C PRO A 131 -10.46 5.33 -6.88
N VAL A 132 -9.49 5.54 -7.79
CA VAL A 132 -9.02 4.49 -8.71
C VAL A 132 -8.19 3.44 -7.96
N SER A 133 -7.23 3.87 -7.14
CA SER A 133 -6.41 2.95 -6.33
C SER A 133 -7.28 2.12 -5.38
N ASN A 134 -8.26 2.78 -4.75
CA ASN A 134 -9.23 2.14 -3.87
C ASN A 134 -10.08 1.09 -4.60
N ALA A 135 -10.57 1.39 -5.81
CA ALA A 135 -11.33 0.43 -6.62
C ALA A 135 -10.47 -0.79 -7.01
N ARG A 136 -9.21 -0.58 -7.40
CA ARG A 136 -8.25 -1.65 -7.70
C ARG A 136 -7.93 -2.50 -6.46
N LEU A 137 -7.73 -1.86 -5.30
CA LEU A 137 -7.55 -2.56 -4.03
C LEU A 137 -8.77 -3.44 -3.71
N ALA A 138 -9.99 -2.91 -3.85
CA ALA A 138 -11.22 -3.68 -3.63
C ALA A 138 -11.31 -4.88 -4.59
N PHE A 139 -10.96 -4.69 -5.86
CA PHE A 139 -10.90 -5.78 -6.84
C PHE A 139 -9.88 -6.85 -6.44
N ASN A 140 -8.67 -6.45 -6.07
CA ASN A 140 -7.58 -7.37 -5.70
C ASN A 140 -7.92 -8.16 -4.42
N ALA A 141 -8.57 -7.51 -3.44
CA ALA A 141 -9.07 -8.19 -2.24
C ALA A 141 -10.14 -9.23 -2.58
N ALA A 142 -11.11 -8.88 -3.43
CA ALA A 142 -12.15 -9.80 -3.88
C ALA A 142 -11.59 -10.96 -4.72
N ALA A 143 -10.67 -10.68 -5.66
CA ALA A 143 -9.98 -11.70 -6.45
C ALA A 143 -9.17 -12.66 -5.58
N SER A 144 -8.64 -12.18 -4.46
CA SER A 144 -7.92 -12.96 -3.47
C SER A 144 -8.84 -13.67 -2.46
N LYS A 145 -10.16 -13.50 -2.56
CA LYS A 145 -11.20 -14.07 -1.67
C LYS A 145 -11.00 -13.71 -0.20
N LEU A 146 -10.57 -12.48 0.06
CA LEU A 146 -10.33 -12.01 1.43
C LEU A 146 -11.62 -11.52 2.06
N THR A 147 -11.88 -11.93 3.30
CA THR A 147 -13.03 -11.52 4.12
C THR A 147 -12.63 -10.71 5.35
N ASN A 148 -11.33 -10.61 5.59
CA ASN A 148 -10.72 -10.01 6.78
C ASN A 148 -10.04 -8.65 6.49
N LEU A 149 -10.29 -8.05 5.32
CA LEU A 149 -9.78 -6.75 4.92
C LEU A 149 -10.93 -5.73 4.90
N MET A 150 -10.82 -4.69 5.72
CA MET A 150 -11.70 -3.53 5.72
C MET A 150 -11.04 -2.40 4.94
N LEU A 151 -11.73 -1.89 3.94
CA LEU A 151 -11.27 -0.78 3.11
C LEU A 151 -11.91 0.52 3.56
N VAL A 152 -11.07 1.51 3.88
CA VAL A 152 -11.46 2.86 4.29
C VAL A 152 -11.14 3.83 3.15
N LYS A 153 -12.19 4.43 2.57
CA LYS A 153 -12.08 5.37 1.44
C LYS A 153 -11.90 6.80 1.94
N ALA A 154 -10.78 7.05 2.60
CA ALA A 154 -10.45 8.35 3.16
C ALA A 154 -8.95 8.56 3.21
N ALA A 155 -8.51 9.81 3.27
CA ALA A 155 -7.16 10.16 3.67
C ALA A 155 -7.03 10.06 5.19
N ALA A 156 -5.89 9.56 5.67
CA ALA A 156 -5.51 9.73 7.05
C ALA A 156 -4.75 11.07 7.20
N GLY A 157 -5.05 11.84 8.25
CA GLY A 157 -4.42 13.13 8.47
C GLY A 157 -4.55 13.63 9.91
N ASP A 158 -4.30 14.93 10.09
CA ASP A 158 -4.37 15.62 11.38
C ASP A 158 -5.74 16.26 11.67
N THR A 159 -6.63 16.28 10.68
CA THR A 159 -7.96 16.92 10.75
C THR A 159 -9.08 15.98 10.33
N GLU A 160 -10.28 16.27 10.80
CA GLU A 160 -11.52 15.68 10.31
C GLU A 160 -12.14 16.54 9.23
N GLY A 161 -12.71 15.94 8.20
CA GLY A 161 -13.41 16.67 7.13
C GLY A 161 -13.02 16.22 5.74
N GLU A 162 -12.39 17.07 4.96
CA GLU A 162 -12.03 16.80 3.57
C GLU A 162 -10.64 17.36 3.27
N LEU A 163 -9.90 16.64 2.43
CA LEU A 163 -8.61 17.05 1.89
C LEU A 163 -8.65 16.98 0.35
N MET A 164 -7.77 17.78 -0.27
CA MET A 164 -7.52 17.69 -1.70
C MET A 164 -6.31 16.78 -1.92
N ILE A 165 -6.43 15.82 -2.83
CA ILE A 165 -5.30 14.98 -3.26
C ILE A 165 -5.07 15.16 -4.75
N GLU A 166 -3.83 15.24 -5.14
CA GLU A 166 -3.39 15.34 -6.52
C GLU A 166 -2.50 14.15 -6.89
N THR A 167 -2.62 13.68 -8.12
CA THR A 167 -1.74 12.62 -8.64
C THR A 167 -0.64 13.23 -9.48
N ASP A 168 0.55 12.72 -9.37
CA ASP A 168 1.69 13.17 -10.19
C ASP A 168 1.56 12.62 -11.62
N GLY A 169 0.87 13.38 -12.48
CA GLY A 169 0.57 13.01 -13.86
C GLY A 169 -0.22 11.71 -13.98
N ASP A 170 0.27 10.78 -14.79
CA ASP A 170 -0.36 9.46 -14.99
C ASP A 170 0.03 8.42 -13.92
N ASN A 171 0.85 8.79 -12.91
CA ASN A 171 1.31 7.87 -11.88
C ASN A 171 0.35 7.83 -10.68
N LEU A 172 -0.65 6.98 -10.75
CA LEU A 172 -1.62 6.78 -9.67
C LEU A 172 -1.00 6.33 -8.33
N GLY A 173 0.26 5.92 -8.33
CA GLY A 173 0.98 5.49 -7.13
C GLY A 173 1.58 6.64 -6.31
N ALA A 174 1.62 7.85 -6.85
CA ALA A 174 2.17 9.04 -6.20
C ALA A 174 1.06 10.09 -6.04
N SER A 175 0.08 9.81 -5.17
CA SER A 175 -0.95 10.77 -4.81
C SER A 175 -0.54 11.48 -3.53
N HIS A 176 -0.40 12.81 -3.59
CA HIS A 176 -0.04 13.64 -2.44
C HIS A 176 -1.15 14.65 -2.11
N ILE A 177 -1.13 15.18 -0.90
CA ILE A 177 -2.06 16.22 -0.49
C ILE A 177 -1.69 17.53 -1.18
N SER A 178 -2.70 18.19 -1.79
CA SER A 178 -2.55 19.43 -2.54
C SER A 178 -3.38 20.54 -1.90
N GLU A 179 -2.83 21.76 -1.89
CA GLU A 179 -3.57 22.96 -1.44
C GLU A 179 -4.34 23.64 -2.58
N THR A 180 -4.01 23.35 -3.83
CA THR A 180 -4.44 24.17 -4.97
C THR A 180 -5.23 23.43 -6.06
N GLY A 181 -5.33 22.10 -5.98
CA GLY A 181 -5.98 21.31 -7.03
C GLY A 181 -6.24 19.87 -6.65
N GLY A 182 -6.81 19.09 -7.58
CA GLY A 182 -6.97 17.67 -7.44
C GLY A 182 -8.38 17.17 -7.14
N ILE A 183 -8.47 16.04 -6.46
CA ILE A 183 -9.71 15.35 -6.10
C ILE A 183 -9.99 15.58 -4.62
N LYS A 184 -11.23 15.99 -4.31
CA LYS A 184 -11.70 16.15 -2.94
C LYS A 184 -12.05 14.78 -2.36
N VAL A 185 -11.46 14.44 -1.21
CA VAL A 185 -11.66 13.15 -0.53
C VAL A 185 -11.97 13.37 0.95
N PRO A 186 -12.74 12.47 1.58
CA PRO A 186 -12.89 12.46 3.04
C PRO A 186 -11.52 12.35 3.73
N ALA A 187 -11.37 13.02 4.86
CA ALA A 187 -10.17 12.98 5.68
C ALA A 187 -10.55 12.72 7.14
N HIS A 188 -9.81 11.80 7.77
CA HIS A 188 -10.02 11.45 9.18
C HIS A 188 -8.69 11.25 9.88
N ARG A 189 -8.68 11.50 11.19
CA ARG A 189 -7.55 11.12 12.03
C ARG A 189 -7.43 9.60 12.11
N LEU A 190 -6.22 9.10 12.12
CA LEU A 190 -5.98 7.65 12.22
C LEU A 190 -6.69 7.04 13.45
N LEU A 191 -6.68 7.75 14.58
CA LEU A 191 -7.38 7.30 15.80
C LEU A 191 -8.89 7.15 15.58
N THR A 192 -9.53 8.09 14.88
CA THR A 192 -10.96 8.02 14.53
C THR A 192 -11.22 6.80 13.65
N ILE A 193 -10.43 6.61 12.60
CA ILE A 193 -10.56 5.45 11.70
C ILE A 193 -10.47 4.13 12.48
N LEU A 194 -9.48 3.99 13.36
CA LEU A 194 -9.29 2.76 14.14
C LEU A 194 -10.42 2.52 15.15
N ARG A 195 -10.95 3.57 15.78
CA ARG A 195 -12.11 3.48 16.70
C ARG A 195 -13.37 3.06 15.95
N ASP A 196 -13.68 3.69 14.83
CA ASP A 196 -14.85 3.37 14.01
C ASP A 196 -14.76 1.95 13.44
N ALA A 197 -13.56 1.53 13.12
CA ALA A 197 -13.28 0.15 12.76
C ALA A 197 -13.36 -0.82 13.94
N GLY A 198 -13.52 -0.39 15.19
CA GLY A 198 -13.54 -1.24 16.39
C GLY A 198 -12.21 -1.96 16.64
N VAL A 199 -11.09 -1.34 16.29
CA VAL A 199 -9.73 -1.84 16.52
C VAL A 199 -9.35 -1.56 17.97
N THR A 200 -8.88 -2.57 18.70
CA THR A 200 -8.46 -2.47 20.11
C THR A 200 -6.94 -2.60 20.31
N HIS A 201 -6.25 -3.13 19.31
CA HIS A 201 -4.78 -3.24 19.27
C HIS A 201 -4.31 -3.29 17.83
N VAL A 202 -3.05 -2.89 17.58
CA VAL A 202 -2.38 -2.95 16.29
C VAL A 202 -1.06 -3.69 16.45
N ASP A 203 -0.88 -4.80 15.73
CA ASP A 203 0.37 -5.56 15.75
C ASP A 203 1.41 -4.93 14.83
N ALA A 204 1.02 -4.57 13.61
CA ALA A 204 1.91 -3.90 12.68
C ALA A 204 1.17 -2.81 11.88
N LEU A 205 1.91 -1.77 11.51
CA LEU A 205 1.44 -0.66 10.70
C LEU A 205 2.44 -0.36 9.59
N LYS A 206 1.94 -0.19 8.35
CA LYS A 206 2.66 0.45 7.25
C LYS A 206 2.06 1.84 7.04
N ILE A 207 2.91 2.82 6.81
CA ILE A 207 2.48 4.17 6.41
C ILE A 207 3.32 4.67 5.25
N ASP A 208 2.65 5.18 4.22
CA ASP A 208 3.21 5.69 2.99
C ASP A 208 2.19 6.66 2.38
N VAL A 209 2.29 7.91 2.76
CA VAL A 209 1.35 8.97 2.40
C VAL A 209 2.05 10.18 1.78
N GLU A 210 3.17 9.89 1.12
CA GLU A 210 3.91 10.82 0.25
C GLU A 210 4.22 12.15 0.95
N GLY A 211 4.88 12.05 2.12
CA GLY A 211 5.36 13.20 2.89
C GLY A 211 4.38 13.76 3.93
N TYR A 212 3.29 13.05 4.22
CA TYR A 212 2.29 13.46 5.23
C TYR A 212 2.29 12.56 6.48
N GLU A 213 3.31 11.72 6.65
CA GLU A 213 3.42 10.72 7.71
C GLU A 213 3.40 11.35 9.11
N ASP A 214 4.09 12.46 9.30
CA ASP A 214 4.14 13.18 10.57
C ASP A 214 2.77 13.74 10.98
N ARG A 215 1.98 14.20 10.02
CA ARG A 215 0.63 14.72 10.26
C ARG A 215 -0.38 13.63 10.60
N VAL A 216 -0.09 12.39 10.24
CA VAL A 216 -0.88 11.22 10.65
C VAL A 216 -0.42 10.72 12.02
N LEU A 217 0.89 10.51 12.19
CA LEU A 217 1.44 9.79 13.36
C LEU A 217 1.56 10.69 14.60
N THR A 218 1.95 11.97 14.45
CA THR A 218 2.11 12.85 15.61
C THR A 218 0.81 13.03 16.42
N PRO A 219 -0.34 13.38 15.82
CA PRO A 219 -1.59 13.44 16.56
C PRO A 219 -2.04 12.06 17.06
N PHE A 220 -1.79 11.01 16.28
CA PHE A 220 -2.13 9.65 16.70
C PHE A 220 -1.43 9.26 18.01
N PHE A 221 -0.12 9.37 18.08
CA PHE A 221 0.63 9.01 19.30
C PHE A 221 0.35 9.93 20.49
N ARG A 222 -0.08 11.17 20.25
CA ARG A 222 -0.47 12.10 21.33
C ARG A 222 -1.81 11.74 21.96
N GLU A 223 -2.76 11.24 21.17
CA GLU A 223 -4.17 11.07 21.57
C GLU A 223 -4.58 9.62 21.78
N ALA A 224 -3.91 8.68 21.12
CA ALA A 224 -4.25 7.27 21.21
C ALA A 224 -3.77 6.64 22.53
N PRO A 225 -4.59 5.76 23.14
CA PRO A 225 -4.12 4.95 24.24
C PRO A 225 -2.99 4.02 23.77
N GLU A 226 -2.03 3.74 24.65
CA GLU A 226 -0.87 2.91 24.31
C GLU A 226 -1.23 1.50 23.80
N SER A 227 -2.41 0.99 24.14
CA SER A 227 -2.92 -0.28 23.62
C SER A 227 -3.13 -0.29 22.10
N LEU A 228 -3.33 0.88 21.49
CA LEU A 228 -3.44 1.06 20.04
C LEU A 228 -2.08 1.35 19.36
N TRP A 229 -1.02 1.62 20.11
CA TRP A 229 0.28 1.88 19.52
C TRP A 229 0.81 0.62 18.85
N PRO A 230 1.12 0.66 17.54
CA PRO A 230 1.59 -0.51 16.81
C PRO A 230 2.87 -1.10 17.44
N ARG A 231 2.97 -2.42 17.49
CA ARG A 231 4.22 -3.08 17.92
C ARG A 231 5.35 -2.87 16.94
N ALA A 232 5.03 -2.85 15.66
CA ALA A 232 5.99 -2.61 14.59
C ALA A 232 5.42 -1.63 13.56
N VAL A 233 6.31 -0.77 13.03
CA VAL A 233 5.95 0.24 12.03
C VAL A 233 6.97 0.22 10.89
N ALA A 234 6.46 0.14 9.66
CA ALA A 234 7.23 0.44 8.47
C ALA A 234 6.79 1.82 7.94
N ILE A 235 7.65 2.82 8.06
CA ILE A 235 7.37 4.20 7.67
C ILE A 235 8.19 4.59 6.44
N GLU A 236 7.52 5.11 5.42
CA GLU A 236 8.15 5.71 4.24
C GLU A 236 8.93 6.98 4.65
N HIS A 237 10.10 7.20 4.06
CA HIS A 237 10.98 8.30 4.43
C HIS A 237 11.62 9.06 3.24
N LEU A 238 11.22 8.77 2.00
CA LEU A 238 11.81 9.46 0.84
C LEU A 238 11.41 10.93 0.83
N GLU A 239 10.16 11.22 1.20
CA GLU A 239 9.62 12.57 1.26
C GLU A 239 9.71 13.21 2.66
N HIS A 240 10.59 12.70 3.55
CA HIS A 240 10.73 13.20 4.92
C HIS A 240 11.10 14.70 5.01
N ASN A 241 11.61 15.29 3.94
CA ASN A 241 11.86 16.75 3.87
C ASN A 241 10.56 17.58 3.87
N ALA A 242 9.40 16.96 3.57
CA ALA A 242 8.09 17.61 3.65
C ALA A 242 7.50 17.59 5.07
N TRP A 243 8.08 16.80 5.98
CA TRP A 243 7.60 16.70 7.36
C TRP A 243 7.83 17.99 8.14
N LEU A 244 6.84 18.41 8.92
CA LEU A 244 6.97 19.52 9.88
C LEU A 244 7.68 19.07 11.15
N HIS A 245 7.55 17.77 11.49
CA HIS A 245 8.13 17.14 12.67
C HIS A 245 8.78 15.81 12.28
N ASP A 246 9.94 15.52 12.85
CA ASP A 246 10.58 14.22 12.68
C ASP A 246 9.84 13.16 13.50
N CYS A 247 8.78 12.57 12.92
CA CYS A 247 7.97 11.56 13.58
C CYS A 247 8.74 10.28 13.90
N ILE A 248 9.83 9.96 13.20
CA ILE A 248 10.72 8.83 13.54
C ILE A 248 11.45 9.12 14.86
N LYS A 249 11.96 10.34 15.04
CA LYS A 249 12.59 10.78 16.28
C LYS A 249 11.60 10.78 17.43
N ASP A 250 10.39 11.29 17.20
CA ASP A 250 9.32 11.29 18.20
C ASP A 250 8.98 9.87 18.66
N MET A 251 8.81 8.93 17.72
CA MET A 251 8.58 7.51 18.01
C MET A 251 9.73 6.89 18.82
N THR A 252 10.99 7.24 18.51
CA THR A 252 12.12 6.74 19.32
C THR A 252 12.07 7.24 20.76
N GLY A 253 11.58 8.46 20.99
CA GLY A 253 11.28 9.00 22.33
C GLY A 253 10.16 8.25 23.06
N LEU A 254 9.25 7.62 22.32
CA LEU A 254 8.14 6.80 22.84
C LEU A 254 8.50 5.30 23.03
N GLY A 255 9.76 4.94 22.92
CA GLY A 255 10.25 3.58 23.16
C GLY A 255 10.37 2.69 21.93
N TYR A 256 10.22 3.25 20.72
CA TYR A 256 10.51 2.50 19.50
C TYR A 256 12.02 2.46 19.22
N GLY A 257 12.51 1.28 18.85
CA GLY A 257 13.87 1.11 18.33
C GLY A 257 13.87 0.95 16.82
N ILE A 258 14.84 1.52 16.11
CA ILE A 258 15.05 1.26 14.69
C ILE A 258 15.58 -0.16 14.53
N ALA A 259 14.81 -1.04 13.91
CA ALA A 259 15.16 -2.43 13.59
C ALA A 259 15.93 -2.54 12.27
N GLY A 260 15.68 -1.61 11.34
CA GLY A 260 16.35 -1.59 10.04
C GLY A 260 15.90 -0.44 9.15
N LYS A 261 16.58 -0.32 8.01
CA LYS A 261 16.18 0.59 6.93
C LYS A 261 16.24 -0.14 5.61
N THR A 262 15.27 0.11 4.75
CA THR A 262 15.29 -0.28 3.35
C THR A 262 15.57 0.95 2.49
N ARG A 263 15.41 0.84 1.17
CA ARG A 263 15.59 1.98 0.28
C ARG A 263 14.63 3.13 0.59
N SER A 264 13.39 2.82 0.91
CA SER A 264 12.31 3.80 1.07
C SER A 264 11.68 3.79 2.46
N ASN A 265 11.96 2.82 3.31
CA ASN A 265 11.30 2.69 4.61
C ASN A 265 12.28 2.59 5.77
N THR A 266 11.91 3.19 6.91
CA THR A 266 12.49 2.91 8.22
C THR A 266 11.58 1.93 8.96
N LEU A 267 12.17 0.89 9.52
CA LEU A 267 11.49 -0.19 10.24
C LEU A 267 11.71 0.01 11.74
N LEU A 268 10.63 0.16 12.49
CA LEU A 268 10.66 0.42 13.93
C LEU A 268 9.88 -0.64 14.70
N VAL A 269 10.40 -1.01 15.86
CA VAL A 269 9.75 -1.95 16.80
C VAL A 269 9.70 -1.32 18.18
N ARG A 270 8.52 -1.38 18.81
CA ARG A 270 8.31 -0.97 20.19
C ARG A 270 8.94 -1.99 21.13
N LYS A 271 9.77 -1.51 22.07
CA LYS A 271 10.47 -2.33 23.08
C LYS A 271 9.55 -2.67 24.24
#